data_17d6539e69de0235380b30d6f732aaac
#
_entry.id   17d6539e69de0235380b30d6f732aaac
#
_cell.length_a   1.000
_cell.length_b   1.000
_cell.length_c   1.000
_cell.angle_alpha   90.00
_cell.angle_beta   90.00
_cell.angle_gamma   90.00
#
_symmetry.space_group_name_H-M   'P 1'
#
loop_
_entity.id
_entity.type
_entity.pdbx_description
1 polymer ?
#
loop_
_entity_poly.entity_id
_entity_poly.type
_entity_poly.pdbx_seq_one_letter_code
_entity_poly.pdbx_strand_id
1 'polypeptide(L)'
;MPFVDPKCAECPERPCHEGLPKGIPLPEHCPIKHHARLMKRILPLYRAKDIGPFYRAAAVNEKSAYDAKAAREEGRTVPVRPRIREIAEFAKLIGAHKLGLAFCSGLADEAGRAVAILKTHGLDIVSVVCCCGAVDKTRLGLTGEDKIRDPRLFEAACNPLVQAEILNLSGTAFNILVGLCVGHDMLFTARSKAPVTTLIVKDRFTGHNPLISLYTRYHRDIV
;
A
#
# COMPACT_ATOMS: atom_id res chain seq x y z
N MET A 1 -31.80 -3.37 11.36
CA MET A 1 -31.65 -4.38 10.26
C MET A 1 -30.34 -5.10 10.52
N PRO A 2 -30.25 -6.42 10.30
CA PRO A 2 -28.98 -7.16 10.39
C PRO A 2 -27.96 -6.56 9.42
N PHE A 3 -26.68 -6.65 9.77
CA PHE A 3 -25.59 -6.22 8.90
C PHE A 3 -25.50 -7.18 7.71
N VAL A 4 -25.43 -6.63 6.50
CA VAL A 4 -25.26 -7.40 5.26
C VAL A 4 -23.85 -7.17 4.75
N ASP A 5 -23.06 -8.24 4.66
CA ASP A 5 -21.69 -8.18 4.18
C ASP A 5 -21.64 -7.85 2.68
N PRO A 6 -20.89 -6.82 2.29
CA PRO A 6 -20.71 -6.48 0.88
C PRO A 6 -19.90 -7.55 0.12
N LYS A 7 -20.30 -7.82 -1.15
CA LYS A 7 -19.58 -8.70 -2.08
C LYS A 7 -19.25 -7.98 -3.38
N CYS A 8 -18.62 -6.81 -3.26
CA CYS A 8 -18.32 -5.96 -4.42
C CYS A 8 -17.38 -6.59 -5.43
N ALA A 9 -16.48 -7.49 -5.00
CA ALA A 9 -15.58 -8.22 -5.90
C ALA A 9 -16.32 -9.21 -6.82
N GLU A 10 -17.50 -9.69 -6.39
CA GLU A 10 -18.36 -10.61 -7.14
C GLU A 10 -19.43 -9.85 -7.97
N CYS A 11 -19.46 -8.51 -7.94
CA CYS A 11 -20.45 -7.71 -8.65
C CYS A 11 -20.10 -7.62 -10.15
N PRO A 12 -20.88 -8.19 -11.06
CA PRO A 12 -20.56 -8.22 -12.50
C PRO A 12 -20.73 -6.86 -13.16
N GLU A 13 -21.75 -6.12 -12.78
CA GLU A 13 -22.19 -4.89 -13.46
C GLU A 13 -21.51 -3.61 -12.94
N ARG A 14 -20.99 -3.62 -11.69
CA ARG A 14 -20.28 -2.49 -11.05
C ARG A 14 -20.97 -1.12 -11.26
N PRO A 15 -22.28 -0.96 -11.01
CA PRO A 15 -23.04 0.24 -11.34
C PRO A 15 -22.51 1.49 -10.64
N CYS A 16 -21.78 1.35 -9.53
CA CYS A 16 -21.16 2.47 -8.82
C CYS A 16 -20.03 3.13 -9.62
N HIS A 17 -19.42 2.46 -10.60
CA HIS A 17 -18.39 3.03 -11.46
C HIS A 17 -18.99 4.02 -12.48
N GLU A 18 -20.20 3.77 -12.91
CA GLU A 18 -20.88 4.56 -13.96
C GLU A 18 -21.90 5.59 -13.43
N GLY A 19 -21.93 5.80 -12.11
CA GLY A 19 -22.80 6.80 -11.48
C GLY A 19 -24.24 6.37 -11.25
N LEU A 20 -24.50 5.08 -11.05
CA LEU A 20 -25.82 4.50 -10.75
C LEU A 20 -26.85 4.82 -11.85
N PRO A 21 -26.73 4.24 -13.03
CA PRO A 21 -27.69 4.44 -14.11
C PRO A 21 -29.12 4.13 -13.66
N LYS A 22 -30.09 4.96 -14.06
CA LYS A 22 -31.51 4.74 -13.70
C LYS A 22 -32.00 3.43 -14.30
N GLY A 23 -32.70 2.63 -13.47
CA GLY A 23 -33.32 1.38 -13.91
C GLY A 23 -32.46 0.14 -13.76
N ILE A 24 -31.19 0.23 -13.37
CA ILE A 24 -30.38 -0.93 -13.05
C ILE A 24 -30.62 -1.32 -11.58
N PRO A 25 -31.16 -2.53 -11.30
CA PRO A 25 -31.37 -2.97 -9.92
C PRO A 25 -30.01 -3.18 -9.23
N LEU A 26 -29.88 -2.65 -8.02
CA LEU A 26 -28.69 -2.91 -7.19
C LEU A 26 -28.70 -4.36 -6.71
N PRO A 27 -27.56 -5.08 -6.79
CA PRO A 27 -27.43 -6.43 -6.24
C PRO A 27 -27.84 -6.50 -4.77
N GLU A 28 -28.31 -7.69 -4.33
CA GLU A 28 -28.80 -7.85 -2.95
C GLU A 28 -27.75 -7.51 -1.88
N HIS A 29 -26.48 -7.81 -2.15
CA HIS A 29 -25.33 -7.53 -1.28
C HIS A 29 -24.72 -6.14 -1.48
N CYS A 30 -25.37 -5.23 -2.24
CA CYS A 30 -24.79 -3.94 -2.58
C CYS A 30 -24.74 -3.00 -1.34
N PRO A 31 -23.56 -2.43 -1.00
CA PRO A 31 -23.46 -1.53 0.15
C PRO A 31 -24.28 -0.25 -0.02
N ILE A 32 -24.55 0.20 -1.25
CA ILE A 32 -25.41 1.36 -1.50
C ILE A 32 -26.82 1.10 -1.00
N LYS A 33 -27.33 -0.13 -1.16
CA LYS A 33 -28.65 -0.56 -0.70
C LYS A 33 -28.72 -0.64 0.83
N HIS A 34 -27.70 -1.22 1.48
CA HIS A 34 -27.74 -1.57 2.90
C HIS A 34 -27.06 -0.55 3.82
N HIS A 35 -26.10 0.23 3.30
CA HIS A 35 -25.28 1.13 4.11
C HIS A 35 -25.45 2.63 3.75
N ALA A 36 -26.57 3.01 3.17
CA ALA A 36 -26.84 4.40 2.76
C ALA A 36 -26.71 5.40 3.93
N ARG A 37 -27.14 5.02 5.14
CA ARG A 37 -27.00 5.88 6.34
C ARG A 37 -25.54 6.08 6.72
N LEU A 38 -24.71 5.02 6.63
CA LEU A 38 -23.27 5.10 6.87
C LEU A 38 -22.60 6.03 5.86
N MET A 39 -22.91 5.87 4.57
CA MET A 39 -22.37 6.72 3.50
C MET A 39 -22.74 8.19 3.76
N LYS A 40 -24.00 8.50 4.06
CA LYS A 40 -24.44 9.86 4.37
C LYS A 40 -23.65 10.48 5.52
N ARG A 41 -23.25 9.69 6.53
CA ARG A 41 -22.47 10.14 7.68
C ARG A 41 -20.99 10.33 7.34
N ILE A 42 -20.41 9.46 6.50
CA ILE A 42 -18.96 9.44 6.23
C ILE A 42 -18.57 10.38 5.08
N LEU A 43 -19.38 10.50 4.02
CA LEU A 43 -19.06 11.34 2.87
C LEU A 43 -18.68 12.80 3.19
N PRO A 44 -19.32 13.48 4.16
CA PRO A 44 -18.91 14.83 4.55
C PRO A 44 -17.50 14.94 5.10
N LEU A 45 -16.91 13.86 5.65
CA LEU A 45 -15.55 13.85 6.19
C LEU A 45 -14.50 14.14 5.12
N TYR A 46 -14.79 13.81 3.85
CA TYR A 46 -13.88 14.15 2.72
C TYR A 46 -13.74 15.66 2.49
N ARG A 47 -14.57 16.48 3.12
CA ARG A 47 -14.48 17.95 3.12
C ARG A 47 -13.97 18.53 4.43
N ALA A 48 -13.72 17.69 5.44
CA ALA A 48 -13.19 18.11 6.73
C ALA A 48 -11.73 18.64 6.58
N LYS A 49 -11.34 19.53 7.50
CA LYS A 49 -10.02 20.23 7.41
C LYS A 49 -8.82 19.30 7.51
N ASP A 50 -8.95 18.20 8.21
CA ASP A 50 -7.90 17.18 8.42
C ASP A 50 -7.82 16.15 7.30
N ILE A 51 -8.94 15.80 6.67
CA ILE A 51 -9.01 14.77 5.61
C ILE A 51 -9.03 15.38 4.20
N GLY A 52 -9.79 16.46 4.01
CA GLY A 52 -10.06 17.04 2.70
C GLY A 52 -8.83 17.41 1.89
N PRO A 53 -7.83 18.11 2.44
CA PRO A 53 -6.60 18.43 1.72
C PRO A 53 -5.83 17.21 1.26
N PHE A 54 -5.70 16.19 2.13
CA PHE A 54 -5.02 14.93 1.81
C PHE A 54 -5.75 14.16 0.71
N TYR A 55 -7.08 14.03 0.82
CA TYR A 55 -7.89 13.37 -0.20
C TYR A 55 -7.81 14.09 -1.55
N ARG A 56 -7.87 15.42 -1.54
CA ARG A 56 -7.71 16.22 -2.75
C ARG A 56 -6.34 16.01 -3.41
N ALA A 57 -5.27 16.00 -2.62
CA ALA A 57 -3.93 15.71 -3.11
C ALA A 57 -3.84 14.33 -3.77
N ALA A 58 -4.45 13.31 -3.15
CA ALA A 58 -4.52 11.96 -3.72
C ALA A 58 -5.25 11.94 -5.07
N ALA A 59 -6.41 12.57 -5.17
CA ALA A 59 -7.18 12.64 -6.42
C ALA A 59 -6.46 13.43 -7.54
N VAL A 60 -5.76 14.52 -7.17
CA VAL A 60 -4.95 15.29 -8.13
C VAL A 60 -3.75 14.48 -8.61
N ASN A 61 -3.10 13.75 -7.71
CA ASN A 61 -1.99 12.87 -8.04
C ASN A 61 -2.43 11.75 -9.00
N GLU A 62 -3.55 11.08 -8.71
CA GLU A 62 -4.15 10.07 -9.58
C GLU A 62 -4.42 10.65 -10.98
N LYS A 63 -5.14 11.77 -11.09
CA LYS A 63 -5.40 12.43 -12.37
C LYS A 63 -4.11 12.69 -13.15
N SER A 64 -3.05 13.11 -12.47
CA SER A 64 -1.76 13.44 -13.07
C SER A 64 -0.97 12.21 -13.53
N ALA A 65 -1.36 11.00 -13.12
CA ALA A 65 -0.78 9.76 -13.58
C ALA A 65 -1.24 9.34 -14.98
N TYR A 66 -2.26 10.03 -15.54
CA TYR A 66 -2.80 9.76 -16.85
C TYR A 66 -2.58 10.92 -17.82
N ASP A 67 -2.49 10.61 -19.12
CA ASP A 67 -2.46 11.59 -20.18
C ASP A 67 -3.84 12.27 -20.33
N ALA A 68 -3.89 13.53 -19.89
CA ALA A 68 -5.14 14.29 -19.93
C ALA A 68 -5.62 14.60 -21.36
N LYS A 69 -4.70 14.66 -22.35
CA LYS A 69 -5.02 14.89 -23.75
C LYS A 69 -5.68 13.65 -24.35
N ALA A 70 -5.03 12.49 -24.21
CA ALA A 70 -5.58 11.22 -24.68
C ALA A 70 -6.95 10.91 -24.03
N ALA A 71 -7.13 11.24 -22.75
CA ALA A 71 -8.39 11.03 -22.06
C ALA A 71 -9.53 11.89 -22.60
N ARG A 72 -9.26 13.16 -22.96
CA ARG A 72 -10.29 14.12 -23.44
C ARG A 72 -10.58 13.99 -24.92
N GLU A 73 -9.55 13.81 -25.75
CA GLU A 73 -9.68 13.82 -27.21
C GLU A 73 -9.95 12.44 -27.79
N GLU A 74 -9.46 11.39 -27.16
CA GLU A 74 -9.53 10.02 -27.68
C GLU A 74 -10.36 9.08 -26.79
N GLY A 75 -10.84 9.53 -25.64
CA GLY A 75 -11.57 8.70 -24.66
C GLY A 75 -10.74 7.56 -24.06
N ARG A 76 -9.41 7.61 -24.17
CA ARG A 76 -8.50 6.56 -23.70
C ARG A 76 -7.77 6.96 -22.43
N THR A 77 -7.74 6.07 -21.46
CA THR A 77 -6.96 6.25 -20.23
C THR A 77 -5.55 5.70 -20.45
N VAL A 78 -4.58 6.59 -20.67
CA VAL A 78 -3.17 6.23 -20.90
C VAL A 78 -2.34 6.60 -19.66
N PRO A 79 -1.80 5.61 -18.91
CA PRO A 79 -0.92 5.89 -17.77
C PRO A 79 0.43 6.43 -18.25
N VAL A 80 0.93 7.48 -17.58
CA VAL A 80 2.17 8.18 -17.94
C VAL A 80 3.16 8.30 -16.79
N ARG A 81 2.82 7.78 -15.60
CA ARG A 81 3.68 7.84 -14.43
C ARG A 81 3.79 6.49 -13.73
N PRO A 82 5.01 6.02 -13.42
CA PRO A 82 5.21 4.86 -12.55
C PRO A 82 4.95 5.24 -11.09
N ARG A 83 4.53 4.27 -10.28
CA ARG A 83 4.17 4.45 -8.86
C ARG A 83 5.22 5.20 -8.04
N ILE A 84 6.51 4.98 -8.27
CA ILE A 84 7.57 5.70 -7.54
C ILE A 84 7.52 7.21 -7.81
N ARG A 85 7.20 7.62 -9.03
CA ARG A 85 7.01 9.04 -9.38
C ARG A 85 5.73 9.59 -8.76
N GLU A 86 4.65 8.81 -8.74
CA GLU A 86 3.42 9.21 -8.05
C GLU A 86 3.66 9.46 -6.56
N ILE A 87 4.47 8.62 -5.88
CA ILE A 87 4.86 8.82 -4.48
C ILE A 87 5.61 10.15 -4.30
N ALA A 88 6.56 10.45 -5.18
CA ALA A 88 7.32 11.70 -5.11
C ALA A 88 6.45 12.95 -5.36
N GLU A 89 5.56 12.89 -6.35
CA GLU A 89 4.65 14.00 -6.64
C GLU A 89 3.59 14.17 -5.55
N PHE A 90 3.09 13.07 -4.98
CA PHE A 90 2.18 13.14 -3.83
C PHE A 90 2.82 13.81 -2.62
N ALA A 91 4.08 13.47 -2.32
CA ALA A 91 4.83 14.14 -1.25
C ALA A 91 4.87 15.67 -1.46
N LYS A 92 5.15 16.12 -2.68
CA LYS A 92 5.13 17.56 -3.03
C LYS A 92 3.74 18.19 -2.83
N LEU A 93 2.69 17.50 -3.26
CA LEU A 93 1.31 18.00 -3.14
C LEU A 93 0.87 18.22 -1.70
N ILE A 94 1.37 17.42 -0.76
CA ILE A 94 1.08 17.57 0.68
C ILE A 94 2.14 18.35 1.44
N GLY A 95 3.17 18.89 0.77
CA GLY A 95 4.27 19.62 1.39
C GLY A 95 5.20 18.74 2.25
N ALA A 96 5.25 17.44 1.98
CA ALA A 96 6.12 16.52 2.71
C ALA A 96 7.53 16.51 2.13
N HIS A 97 8.54 16.66 3.00
CA HIS A 97 9.96 16.65 2.62
C HIS A 97 10.69 15.41 3.13
N LYS A 98 10.26 14.85 4.27
CA LYS A 98 10.93 13.72 4.92
C LYS A 98 10.01 12.49 4.92
N LEU A 99 10.46 11.41 4.29
CA LEU A 99 9.71 10.16 4.15
C LEU A 99 10.46 9.00 4.80
N GLY A 100 9.69 8.02 5.28
CA GLY A 100 10.24 6.75 5.74
C GLY A 100 10.22 5.70 4.64
N LEU A 101 11.19 4.79 4.67
CA LEU A 101 11.22 3.61 3.80
C LEU A 101 11.59 2.39 4.63
N ALA A 102 10.63 1.49 4.82
CA ALA A 102 10.84 0.20 5.48
C ALA A 102 10.96 -0.90 4.43
N PHE A 103 12.07 -1.65 4.46
CA PHE A 103 12.35 -2.64 3.41
C PHE A 103 12.78 -3.99 3.97
N CYS A 104 12.53 -5.04 3.18
CA CYS A 104 13.08 -6.37 3.43
C CYS A 104 14.55 -6.44 3.00
N SER A 105 15.41 -7.09 3.79
CA SER A 105 16.83 -7.28 3.46
C SER A 105 17.06 -7.91 2.07
N GLY A 106 16.15 -8.78 1.63
CA GLY A 106 16.21 -9.39 0.29
C GLY A 106 15.78 -8.45 -0.84
N LEU A 107 15.54 -7.17 -0.57
CA LEU A 107 15.21 -6.10 -1.53
C LEU A 107 16.06 -4.84 -1.22
N ALA A 108 17.26 -5.05 -0.70
CA ALA A 108 18.14 -3.94 -0.33
C ALA A 108 18.58 -3.11 -1.54
N ASP A 109 18.84 -3.75 -2.67
CA ASP A 109 19.25 -3.09 -3.91
C ASP A 109 18.11 -2.25 -4.48
N GLU A 110 16.89 -2.80 -4.52
CA GLU A 110 15.69 -2.10 -4.97
C GLU A 110 15.36 -0.92 -4.04
N ALA A 111 15.51 -1.12 -2.73
CA ALA A 111 15.34 -0.05 -1.74
C ALA A 111 16.37 1.06 -1.95
N GLY A 112 17.64 0.73 -2.19
CA GLY A 112 18.70 1.67 -2.51
C GLY A 112 18.40 2.50 -3.77
N ARG A 113 17.93 1.83 -4.84
CA ARG A 113 17.51 2.50 -6.08
C ARG A 113 16.32 3.41 -5.86
N ALA A 114 15.31 2.96 -5.09
CA ALA A 114 14.15 3.77 -4.75
C ALA A 114 14.54 5.03 -3.97
N VAL A 115 15.44 4.90 -2.98
CA VAL A 115 15.98 6.03 -2.21
C VAL A 115 16.69 7.01 -3.13
N ALA A 116 17.55 6.52 -4.03
CA ALA A 116 18.28 7.39 -4.97
C ALA A 116 17.31 8.20 -5.86
N ILE A 117 16.29 7.56 -6.43
CA ILE A 117 15.27 8.21 -7.26
C ILE A 117 14.49 9.26 -6.43
N LEU A 118 14.02 8.91 -5.23
CA LEU A 118 13.24 9.84 -4.40
C LEU A 118 14.07 11.07 -3.99
N LYS A 119 15.36 10.90 -3.74
CA LYS A 119 16.29 12.01 -3.47
C LYS A 119 16.44 12.96 -4.66
N THR A 120 16.41 12.48 -5.91
CA THR A 120 16.42 13.38 -7.10
C THR A 120 15.18 14.27 -7.18
N HIS A 121 14.11 13.91 -6.48
CA HIS A 121 12.90 14.74 -6.34
C HIS A 121 12.95 15.71 -5.16
N GLY A 122 14.10 15.83 -4.46
CA GLY A 122 14.29 16.74 -3.33
C GLY A 122 13.75 16.21 -1.99
N LEU A 123 13.54 14.90 -1.88
CA LEU A 123 13.01 14.25 -0.67
C LEU A 123 14.14 13.75 0.23
N ASP A 124 14.01 13.95 1.53
CA ASP A 124 14.85 13.34 2.56
C ASP A 124 14.26 11.97 2.92
N ILE A 125 15.05 10.88 2.82
CA ILE A 125 14.60 9.52 3.03
C ILE A 125 15.32 8.87 4.19
N VAL A 126 14.57 8.51 5.23
CA VAL A 126 15.02 7.66 6.33
C VAL A 126 14.66 6.22 6.01
N SER A 127 15.64 5.33 5.89
CA SER A 127 15.40 3.93 5.51
C SER A 127 15.80 2.95 6.62
N VAL A 128 14.98 1.92 6.85
CA VAL A 128 15.21 0.91 7.90
C VAL A 128 14.96 -0.49 7.35
N VAL A 129 15.96 -1.36 7.48
CA VAL A 129 15.90 -2.77 7.06
C VAL A 129 15.07 -3.62 8.04
N CYS A 130 14.43 -4.67 7.56
CA CYS A 130 13.59 -5.54 8.38
C CYS A 130 14.33 -6.26 9.53
N CYS A 131 15.59 -6.61 9.35
CA CYS A 131 16.42 -7.28 10.35
C CYS A 131 17.21 -6.30 11.25
N CYS A 132 16.77 -5.05 11.35
CA CYS A 132 17.42 -4.07 12.23
C CYS A 132 17.46 -4.57 13.69
N GLY A 133 18.60 -4.33 14.34
CA GLY A 133 18.90 -4.81 15.67
C GLY A 133 19.61 -6.18 15.71
N ALA A 134 19.73 -6.90 14.59
CA ALA A 134 20.42 -8.19 14.48
C ALA A 134 20.02 -9.19 15.60
N VAL A 135 18.71 -9.32 15.81
CA VAL A 135 18.13 -10.17 16.88
C VAL A 135 17.84 -11.55 16.32
N ASP A 136 18.30 -12.62 16.99
CA ASP A 136 17.92 -13.99 16.61
C ASP A 136 16.42 -14.21 16.82
N LYS A 137 15.79 -14.97 15.93
CA LYS A 137 14.37 -15.34 16.00
C LYS A 137 13.96 -15.86 17.37
N THR A 138 14.80 -16.67 18.00
CA THR A 138 14.50 -17.27 19.31
C THR A 138 14.38 -16.25 20.45
N ARG A 139 15.00 -15.09 20.32
CA ARG A 139 14.85 -14.00 21.29
C ARG A 139 13.52 -13.24 21.17
N LEU A 140 12.78 -13.47 20.09
CA LEU A 140 11.45 -12.87 19.87
C LEU A 140 10.32 -13.89 20.12
N GLY A 141 10.60 -14.98 20.84
CA GLY A 141 9.59 -15.99 21.22
C GLY A 141 9.37 -17.09 20.18
N LEU A 142 10.19 -17.14 19.13
CA LEU A 142 10.18 -18.22 18.14
C LEU A 142 11.08 -19.37 18.60
N THR A 143 10.87 -20.56 18.05
CA THR A 143 11.70 -21.74 18.29
C THR A 143 12.72 -21.96 17.16
N GLY A 144 13.59 -22.95 17.31
CA GLY A 144 14.49 -23.38 16.24
C GLY A 144 13.71 -23.86 14.99
N GLU A 145 12.58 -24.52 15.21
CA GLU A 145 11.72 -25.04 14.12
C GLU A 145 11.07 -23.94 13.28
N ASP A 146 10.98 -22.72 13.81
CA ASP A 146 10.46 -21.56 13.08
C ASP A 146 11.52 -20.89 12.20
N LYS A 147 12.77 -21.37 12.22
CA LYS A 147 13.85 -20.89 11.38
C LYS A 147 13.76 -21.50 9.97
N ILE A 148 14.10 -20.70 8.96
CA ILE A 148 14.10 -21.13 7.55
C ILE A 148 15.31 -22.04 7.25
N ARG A 149 16.40 -21.82 8.00
CA ARG A 149 17.66 -22.53 7.85
C ARG A 149 17.86 -23.54 9.01
N ASP A 150 19.09 -23.86 9.31
CA ASP A 150 19.43 -24.76 10.43
C ASP A 150 18.91 -24.17 11.76
N PRO A 151 18.09 -24.94 12.52
CA PRO A 151 17.52 -24.51 13.81
C PRO A 151 18.56 -24.05 14.85
N ARG A 152 19.78 -24.55 14.75
CA ARG A 152 20.89 -24.29 15.68
C ARG A 152 21.66 -23.02 15.37
N LEU A 153 21.58 -22.52 14.14
CA LEU A 153 22.33 -21.35 13.70
C LEU A 153 21.56 -20.05 13.97
N PHE A 154 22.30 -18.95 14.04
CA PHE A 154 21.71 -17.62 14.12
C PHE A 154 20.89 -17.33 12.86
N GLU A 155 19.66 -16.88 13.05
CA GLU A 155 18.83 -16.36 11.97
C GLU A 155 18.15 -15.08 12.43
N ALA A 156 18.52 -13.96 11.79
CA ALA A 156 17.96 -12.65 12.11
C ALA A 156 16.44 -12.62 11.91
N ALA A 157 15.73 -12.22 12.94
CA ALA A 157 14.29 -11.98 12.86
C ALA A 157 13.98 -10.71 12.05
N CYS A 158 12.85 -10.73 11.36
CA CYS A 158 12.24 -9.48 10.92
C CYS A 158 11.66 -8.75 12.12
N ASN A 159 11.89 -7.43 12.18
CA ASN A 159 11.51 -6.60 13.32
C ASN A 159 10.68 -5.37 12.86
N PRO A 160 9.46 -5.60 12.36
CA PRO A 160 8.63 -4.53 11.81
C PRO A 160 8.22 -3.48 12.84
N LEU A 161 8.11 -3.86 14.11
CA LEU A 161 7.77 -2.91 15.18
C LEU A 161 8.90 -1.90 15.40
N VAL A 162 10.15 -2.37 15.41
CA VAL A 162 11.32 -1.47 15.53
C VAL A 162 11.48 -0.61 14.28
N GLN A 163 11.26 -1.17 13.07
CA GLN A 163 11.24 -0.36 11.85
C GLN A 163 10.24 0.81 11.97
N ALA A 164 9.01 0.53 12.40
CA ALA A 164 7.97 1.54 12.54
C ALA A 164 8.34 2.59 13.62
N GLU A 165 8.86 2.16 14.76
CA GLU A 165 9.24 3.08 15.84
C GLU A 165 10.40 4.00 15.47
N ILE A 166 11.42 3.50 14.77
CA ILE A 166 12.50 4.34 14.26
C ILE A 166 11.95 5.42 13.33
N LEU A 167 11.04 5.07 12.43
CA LEU A 167 10.43 6.03 11.52
C LEU A 167 9.48 7.01 12.25
N ASN A 168 8.75 6.55 13.27
CA ASN A 168 7.95 7.40 14.15
C ASN A 168 8.83 8.45 14.86
N LEU A 169 9.96 8.03 15.41
CA LEU A 169 10.92 8.92 16.07
C LEU A 169 11.59 9.90 15.08
N SER A 170 11.74 9.46 13.83
CA SER A 170 12.32 10.31 12.77
C SER A 170 11.36 11.39 12.27
N GLY A 171 10.07 11.34 12.64
CA GLY A 171 9.08 12.34 12.25
C GLY A 171 8.79 12.34 10.75
N THR A 172 8.71 11.17 10.13
CA THR A 172 8.40 11.02 8.70
C THR A 172 6.95 11.40 8.40
N ALA A 173 6.69 12.06 7.28
CA ALA A 173 5.36 12.50 6.90
C ALA A 173 4.46 11.32 6.45
N PHE A 174 5.05 10.35 5.78
CA PHE A 174 4.46 9.04 5.49
C PHE A 174 5.57 8.02 5.24
N ASN A 175 5.21 6.72 5.28
CA ASN A 175 6.15 5.62 5.16
C ASN A 175 5.88 4.79 3.91
N ILE A 176 6.95 4.33 3.26
CA ILE A 176 6.93 3.52 2.04
C ILE A 176 7.38 2.10 2.38
N LEU A 177 6.60 1.09 1.99
CA LEU A 177 6.98 -0.32 2.13
C LEU A 177 7.62 -0.83 0.85
N VAL A 178 8.77 -1.49 1.01
CA VAL A 178 9.50 -2.20 -0.05
C VAL A 178 9.65 -3.66 0.35
N GLY A 179 8.64 -4.46 0.00
CA GLY A 179 8.64 -5.90 0.09
C GLY A 179 8.70 -6.48 1.51
N LEU A 180 8.00 -5.92 2.48
CA LEU A 180 7.81 -6.61 3.76
C LEU A 180 6.94 -7.85 3.57
N CYS A 181 7.23 -8.91 4.32
CA CYS A 181 6.46 -10.15 4.26
C CYS A 181 5.04 -9.95 4.81
N VAL A 182 4.09 -10.78 4.31
CA VAL A 182 2.72 -10.83 4.84
C VAL A 182 2.74 -11.01 6.37
N GLY A 183 1.96 -10.22 7.07
CA GLY A 183 1.94 -10.13 8.53
C GLY A 183 2.96 -9.14 9.09
N HIS A 184 4.19 -9.07 8.56
CA HIS A 184 5.17 -8.07 8.98
C HIS A 184 4.80 -6.67 8.47
N ASP A 185 4.27 -6.56 7.27
CA ASP A 185 3.70 -5.34 6.72
C ASP A 185 2.46 -4.87 7.52
N MET A 186 1.62 -5.81 7.98
CA MET A 186 0.47 -5.53 8.85
C MET A 186 0.93 -4.98 10.22
N LEU A 187 1.91 -5.63 10.86
CA LEU A 187 2.46 -5.17 12.14
C LEU A 187 3.13 -3.78 12.01
N PHE A 188 3.90 -3.57 10.94
CA PHE A 188 4.49 -2.27 10.65
C PHE A 188 3.41 -1.19 10.49
N THR A 189 2.40 -1.47 9.66
CA THR A 189 1.32 -0.51 9.37
C THR A 189 0.50 -0.18 10.61
N ALA A 190 0.19 -1.18 11.43
CA ALA A 190 -0.55 -0.97 12.68
C ALA A 190 0.25 -0.16 13.72
N ARG A 191 1.59 -0.19 13.67
CA ARG A 191 2.46 0.53 14.60
C ARG A 191 2.88 1.91 14.09
N SER A 192 2.86 2.13 12.79
CA SER A 192 3.22 3.40 12.16
C SER A 192 2.24 4.50 12.56
N LYS A 193 2.75 5.63 13.06
CA LYS A 193 1.96 6.84 13.32
C LYS A 193 1.66 7.62 12.04
N ALA A 194 2.60 7.59 11.10
CA ALA A 194 2.45 8.22 9.79
C ALA A 194 1.69 7.28 8.83
N PRO A 195 0.93 7.81 7.85
CA PRO A 195 0.31 7.01 6.80
C PRO A 195 1.31 6.11 6.08
N VAL A 196 0.85 4.97 5.59
CA VAL A 196 1.71 3.97 4.94
C VAL A 196 1.23 3.72 3.51
N THR A 197 2.18 3.67 2.56
CA THR A 197 1.93 3.24 1.19
C THR A 197 2.93 2.16 0.78
N THR A 198 2.54 1.25 -0.12
CA THR A 198 3.41 0.18 -0.60
C THR A 198 3.93 0.50 -1.98
N LEU A 199 5.26 0.49 -2.16
CA LEU A 199 5.90 0.58 -3.47
C LEU A 199 6.06 -0.80 -4.10
N ILE A 200 6.55 -1.78 -3.32
CA ILE A 200 6.77 -3.17 -3.77
C ILE A 200 6.10 -4.12 -2.77
N VAL A 201 5.25 -5.00 -3.27
CA VAL A 201 4.65 -6.10 -2.50
C VAL A 201 5.61 -7.29 -2.49
N LYS A 202 5.78 -7.94 -1.33
CA LYS A 202 6.64 -9.13 -1.23
C LYS A 202 5.98 -10.36 -1.83
N ASP A 203 6.55 -10.85 -2.90
CA ASP A 203 6.22 -12.15 -3.48
C ASP A 203 7.49 -12.77 -4.07
N ARG A 204 8.08 -13.74 -3.37
CA ARG A 204 9.34 -14.38 -3.79
C ARG A 204 9.16 -15.27 -5.01
N PHE A 205 7.96 -15.81 -5.18
CA PHE A 205 7.66 -16.76 -6.25
C PHE A 205 7.52 -16.07 -7.61
N THR A 206 6.88 -14.89 -7.65
CA THR A 206 6.59 -14.16 -8.90
C THR A 206 7.53 -12.98 -9.14
N GLY A 207 8.65 -12.88 -8.41
CA GLY A 207 9.55 -11.72 -8.53
C GLY A 207 8.91 -10.41 -8.10
N HIS A 208 8.08 -10.48 -7.03
CA HIS A 208 7.38 -9.33 -6.43
C HIS A 208 6.24 -8.76 -7.29
N ASN A 209 5.69 -9.58 -8.18
CA ASN A 209 4.49 -9.28 -8.95
C ASN A 209 3.37 -10.31 -8.65
N PRO A 210 2.68 -10.20 -7.50
CA PRO A 210 1.64 -11.17 -7.09
C PRO A 210 0.46 -11.27 -8.07
N LEU A 211 0.29 -10.28 -8.95
CA LEU A 211 -0.75 -10.30 -9.97
C LEU A 211 -0.61 -11.50 -10.91
N ILE A 212 0.61 -11.95 -11.18
CA ILE A 212 0.89 -13.10 -12.05
C ILE A 212 0.19 -14.35 -11.53
N SER A 213 0.21 -14.61 -10.22
CA SER A 213 -0.43 -15.79 -9.62
C SER A 213 -1.95 -15.82 -9.78
N LEU A 214 -2.59 -14.67 -9.97
CA LEU A 214 -4.03 -14.58 -10.17
C LEU A 214 -4.47 -14.92 -11.60
N TYR A 215 -3.60 -14.77 -12.58
CA TYR A 215 -3.93 -14.92 -14.01
C TYR A 215 -3.33 -16.17 -14.65
N THR A 216 -2.19 -16.66 -14.19
CA THR A 216 -1.53 -17.80 -14.81
C THR A 216 -2.10 -19.13 -14.32
N ARG A 217 -2.48 -19.99 -15.27
CA ARG A 217 -2.99 -21.34 -14.97
C ARG A 217 -1.99 -22.18 -14.17
N TYR A 218 -0.71 -22.06 -14.47
CA TYR A 218 0.35 -22.81 -13.80
C TYR A 218 0.49 -22.52 -12.29
N HIS A 219 -0.03 -21.40 -11.81
CA HIS A 219 0.05 -21.01 -10.40
C HIS A 219 -1.22 -21.37 -9.62
N ARG A 220 -2.33 -21.74 -10.30
CA ARG A 220 -3.61 -22.01 -9.64
C ARG A 220 -3.56 -23.18 -8.67
N ASP A 221 -2.71 -24.17 -8.95
CA ASP A 221 -2.57 -25.37 -8.12
C ASP A 221 -1.60 -25.14 -6.92
N ILE A 222 -1.01 -23.95 -6.82
CA ILE A 222 -0.05 -23.55 -5.79
C ILE A 222 -0.66 -22.48 -4.85
N VAL A 223 -1.74 -21.82 -5.26
CA VAL A 223 -2.41 -20.74 -4.50
C VAL A 223 -3.55 -21.25 -3.65
#